data_394bdf262d4610871863f6628b8e086c
#
_entry.id   394bdf262d4610871863f6628b8e086c
#
_cell.length_a   1.000
_cell.length_b   1.000
_cell.length_c   1.000
_cell.angle_alpha   90.00
_cell.angle_beta   90.00
_cell.angle_gamma   90.00
#
_symmetry.space_group_name_H-M   'P 1'
#
loop_
_entity.id
_entity.type
_entity.pdbx_description
1 polymer ?
#
loop_
_entity_poly.entity_id
_entity_poly.type
_entity_poly.pdbx_seq_one_letter_code
_entity_poly.pdbx_strand_id
1 'polypeptide(L)'
;MDMVNRLIQIAKGISLSLGETCEAVVHDRDHRIAYIANGHISGREQGQEMEESVFKYFEDETRANNGTVVRLTRKNNGELHKSTTMMFFDENGAYEAMLCFTVNLTALDQAKKMLDLSLIHI
;
A
#
# COMPACT_ATOMS: atom_id res chain seq x y z
N MET A 1 -4.20 4.48 21.83
CA MET A 1 -4.24 4.62 20.35
C MET A 1 -4.70 3.29 19.76
N ASP A 2 -5.73 3.30 18.95
CA ASP A 2 -6.25 2.08 18.35
C ASP A 2 -5.36 1.61 17.17
N MET A 3 -5.66 0.43 16.66
CA MET A 3 -4.90 -0.18 15.55
C MET A 3 -4.87 0.72 14.32
N VAL A 4 -6.01 1.28 13.93
CA VAL A 4 -6.10 2.13 12.73
C VAL A 4 -5.18 3.34 12.86
N ASN A 5 -5.19 4.02 13.99
CA ASN A 5 -4.34 5.20 14.21
C ASN A 5 -2.85 4.84 14.23
N ARG A 6 -2.50 3.67 14.77
CA ARG A 6 -1.11 3.19 14.72
C ARG A 6 -0.67 2.91 13.28
N LEU A 7 -1.53 2.30 12.49
CA LEU A 7 -1.23 2.03 11.09
C LEU A 7 -1.13 3.32 10.27
N ILE A 8 -1.95 4.32 10.57
CA ILE A 8 -1.86 5.63 9.92
C ILE A 8 -0.49 6.26 10.19
N GLN A 9 0.00 6.18 11.40
CA GLN A 9 1.33 6.69 11.73
C GLN A 9 2.42 5.97 10.91
N ILE A 10 2.33 4.64 10.78
CA ILE A 10 3.27 3.85 9.97
C ILE A 10 3.16 4.25 8.50
N ALA A 11 1.93 4.38 7.98
CA ALA A 11 1.69 4.76 6.58
C ALA A 11 2.28 6.14 6.26
N LYS A 12 2.14 7.09 7.17
CA LYS A 12 2.74 8.43 7.01
C LYS A 12 4.26 8.35 6.94
N GLY A 13 4.88 7.57 7.81
CA GLY A 13 6.33 7.38 7.80
C GLY A 13 6.83 6.77 6.50
N ILE A 14 6.16 5.76 6.01
CA ILE A 14 6.50 5.09 4.76
C ILE A 14 6.38 6.07 3.58
N SER A 15 5.27 6.80 3.48
CA SER A 15 5.04 7.72 2.38
C SER A 15 6.04 8.89 2.39
N LEU A 16 6.39 9.39 3.56
CA LEU A 16 7.41 10.43 3.68
C LEU A 16 8.79 9.95 3.26
N SER A 17 9.12 8.70 3.58
CA SER A 17 10.42 8.12 3.22
C SER A 17 10.56 7.83 1.74
N LEU A 18 9.51 7.34 1.10
CA LEU A 18 9.54 6.91 -0.30
C LEU A 18 9.00 7.97 -1.27
N GLY A 19 8.36 9.02 -0.75
CA GLY A 19 7.85 10.13 -1.56
C GLY A 19 6.70 9.74 -2.47
N GLU A 20 6.59 10.44 -3.60
CA GLU A 20 5.46 10.33 -4.52
C GLU A 20 5.36 8.99 -5.24
N THR A 21 6.41 8.17 -5.18
CA THR A 21 6.42 6.85 -5.84
C THR A 21 5.71 5.78 -5.03
N CYS A 22 5.31 6.09 -3.80
CA CYS A 22 4.66 5.12 -2.92
C CYS A 22 3.30 5.62 -2.46
N GLU A 23 2.26 4.84 -2.76
CA GLU A 23 0.93 5.03 -2.18
C GLU A 23 0.85 4.22 -0.89
N ALA A 24 0.35 4.82 0.19
CA ALA A 24 0.10 4.12 1.44
C ALA A 24 -1.36 4.29 1.82
N VAL A 25 -2.04 3.20 2.15
CA VAL A 25 -3.48 3.17 2.42
C VAL A 25 -3.74 2.39 3.69
N VAL A 26 -4.59 2.93 4.55
CA VAL A 26 -5.09 2.22 5.74
C VAL A 26 -6.60 2.05 5.60
N HIS A 27 -7.08 0.81 5.71
CA HIS A 27 -8.51 0.50 5.76
C HIS A 27 -8.90 0.20 7.20
N ASP A 28 -10.08 0.70 7.60
CA ASP A 28 -10.64 0.46 8.91
C ASP A 28 -11.43 -0.86 8.97
N ARG A 29 -12.07 -1.10 10.11
CA ARG A 29 -12.87 -2.31 10.35
C ARG A 29 -14.05 -2.44 9.40
N ASP A 30 -14.57 -1.32 8.88
CA ASP A 30 -15.68 -1.29 7.94
C ASP A 30 -15.23 -1.36 6.48
N HIS A 31 -13.96 -1.70 6.24
CA HIS A 31 -13.36 -1.84 4.90
C HIS A 31 -13.28 -0.52 4.13
N ARG A 32 -13.33 0.61 4.84
CA ARG A 32 -13.23 1.93 4.24
C ARG A 32 -11.82 2.49 4.40
N ILE A 33 -11.40 3.29 3.44
CA ILE A 33 -10.11 3.97 3.49
C ILE A 33 -10.18 5.05 4.58
N ALA A 34 -9.47 4.82 5.69
CA ALA A 34 -9.33 5.76 6.78
C ALA A 34 -8.24 6.80 6.52
N TYR A 35 -7.23 6.42 5.73
CA TYR A 35 -6.11 7.28 5.38
C TYR A 35 -5.51 6.83 4.05
N ILE A 36 -5.14 7.78 3.22
CA ILE A 36 -4.42 7.51 1.97
C ILE A 36 -3.41 8.62 1.70
N ALA A 37 -2.19 8.21 1.33
CA ALA A 37 -1.15 9.11 0.85
C ALA A 37 -0.82 8.73 -0.59
N ASN A 38 -0.65 9.74 -1.45
CA ASN A 38 -0.30 9.55 -2.87
C ASN A 38 -1.33 8.72 -3.63
N GLY A 39 -2.61 8.95 -3.36
CA GLY A 39 -3.73 8.23 -3.97
C GLY A 39 -3.79 8.36 -5.50
N HIS A 40 -3.05 9.31 -6.09
CA HIS A 40 -2.97 9.46 -7.54
C HIS A 40 -2.43 8.19 -8.22
N ILE A 41 -1.67 7.36 -7.53
CA ILE A 41 -1.10 6.12 -8.09
C ILE A 41 -2.21 5.14 -8.47
N SER A 42 -3.23 4.98 -7.63
CA SER A 42 -4.35 4.06 -7.89
C SER A 42 -5.66 4.76 -8.28
N GLY A 43 -5.78 6.06 -7.98
CA GLY A 43 -7.02 6.80 -8.12
C GLY A 43 -8.01 6.61 -6.98
N ARG A 44 -7.60 5.95 -5.88
CA ARG A 44 -8.47 5.74 -4.72
C ARG A 44 -8.53 7.00 -3.86
N GLU A 45 -9.60 7.12 -3.08
CA GLU A 45 -9.86 8.29 -2.23
C GLU A 45 -10.26 7.87 -0.81
N GLN A 46 -10.02 8.76 0.14
CA GLN A 46 -10.41 8.55 1.53
C GLN A 46 -11.92 8.34 1.64
N GLY A 47 -12.34 7.42 2.49
CA GLY A 47 -13.75 7.08 2.71
C GLY A 47 -14.29 6.02 1.76
N GLN A 48 -13.56 5.71 0.69
CA GLN A 48 -13.99 4.72 -0.29
C GLN A 48 -14.01 3.33 0.34
N GLU A 49 -15.07 2.56 0.06
CA GLU A 49 -15.21 1.20 0.56
C GLU A 49 -14.60 0.21 -0.42
N MET A 50 -13.91 -0.78 0.11
CA MET A 50 -13.38 -1.88 -0.70
C MET A 50 -14.53 -2.81 -1.08
N GLU A 51 -14.56 -3.26 -2.35
CA GLU A 51 -15.53 -4.25 -2.79
C GLU A 51 -15.38 -5.55 -2.01
N GLU A 52 -16.51 -6.18 -1.70
CA GLU A 52 -16.53 -7.39 -0.88
C GLU A 52 -15.71 -8.52 -1.47
N SER A 53 -15.77 -8.71 -2.78
CA SER A 53 -15.00 -9.75 -3.46
C SER A 53 -13.49 -9.50 -3.37
N VAL A 54 -13.07 -8.25 -3.44
CA VAL A 54 -11.67 -7.86 -3.30
C VAL A 54 -11.21 -8.07 -1.87
N PHE A 55 -12.02 -7.67 -0.90
CA PHE A 55 -11.72 -7.89 0.51
C PHE A 55 -11.57 -9.39 0.80
N LYS A 56 -12.49 -10.22 0.32
CA LYS A 56 -12.45 -11.66 0.52
C LYS A 56 -11.17 -12.28 -0.06
N TYR A 57 -10.77 -11.83 -1.23
CA TYR A 57 -9.52 -12.28 -1.84
C TYR A 57 -8.32 -11.99 -0.93
N PHE A 58 -8.21 -10.75 -0.44
CA PHE A 58 -7.09 -10.39 0.43
C PHE A 58 -7.16 -11.09 1.78
N GLU A 59 -8.36 -11.31 2.31
CA GLU A 59 -8.53 -12.06 3.56
C GLU A 59 -8.00 -13.48 3.41
N ASP A 60 -8.40 -14.17 2.36
CA ASP A 60 -7.95 -15.54 2.11
C ASP A 60 -6.44 -15.61 1.90
N GLU A 61 -5.88 -14.71 1.10
CA GLU A 61 -4.46 -14.69 0.79
C GLU A 61 -3.60 -14.33 2.01
N THR A 62 -4.01 -13.34 2.79
CA THR A 62 -3.26 -12.94 3.98
C THR A 62 -3.31 -14.00 5.07
N ARG A 63 -4.47 -14.65 5.26
CA ARG A 63 -4.57 -15.76 6.23
C ARG A 63 -3.67 -16.93 5.85
N ALA A 64 -3.52 -17.21 4.56
CA ALA A 64 -2.67 -18.28 4.06
C ALA A 64 -1.17 -17.94 4.15
N ASN A 65 -0.81 -16.67 4.29
CA ASN A 65 0.57 -16.19 4.23
C ASN A 65 1.00 -15.39 5.46
N ASN A 66 0.51 -15.76 6.63
CA ASN A 66 0.86 -15.12 7.91
C ASN A 66 0.58 -13.61 7.94
N GLY A 67 -0.47 -13.17 7.27
CA GLY A 67 -0.95 -11.80 7.33
C GLY A 67 -0.41 -10.85 6.28
N THR A 68 0.52 -11.28 5.43
CA THR A 68 1.15 -10.39 4.44
C THR A 68 1.21 -11.02 3.06
N VAL A 69 0.82 -10.24 2.04
CA VAL A 69 0.89 -10.65 0.64
C VAL A 69 1.59 -9.56 -0.16
N VAL A 70 2.52 -9.97 -1.02
CA VAL A 70 3.25 -9.08 -1.94
C VAL A 70 2.94 -9.48 -3.36
N ARG A 71 2.60 -8.51 -4.22
CA ARG A 71 2.25 -8.77 -5.61
C ARG A 71 2.95 -7.78 -6.54
N LEU A 72 3.31 -8.26 -7.72
CA LEU A 72 3.79 -7.43 -8.82
C LEU A 72 2.68 -7.32 -9.85
N THR A 73 2.40 -6.11 -10.31
CA THR A 73 1.37 -5.85 -11.32
C THR A 73 1.93 -4.95 -12.40
N ARG A 74 1.85 -5.39 -13.66
CA ARG A 74 2.17 -4.53 -14.80
C ARG A 74 0.88 -3.86 -15.26
N LYS A 75 0.90 -2.52 -15.26
CA LYS A 75 -0.24 -1.72 -15.70
C LYS A 75 -0.31 -1.66 -17.22
N ASN A 76 -1.48 -1.26 -17.75
CA ASN A 76 -1.69 -1.14 -19.18
C ASN A 76 -0.73 -0.13 -19.85
N ASN A 77 -0.29 0.88 -19.09
CA ASN A 77 0.67 1.87 -19.55
C ASN A 77 2.13 1.39 -19.49
N GLY A 78 2.36 0.12 -19.11
CA GLY A 78 3.70 -0.47 -19.01
C GLY A 78 4.38 -0.29 -17.66
N GLU A 79 3.81 0.48 -16.76
CA GLU A 79 4.38 0.67 -15.42
C GLU A 79 4.31 -0.62 -14.60
N LEU A 80 5.37 -0.86 -13.82
CA LEU A 80 5.43 -2.00 -12.90
C LEU A 80 5.19 -1.50 -11.49
N HIS A 81 4.17 -2.04 -10.84
CA HIS A 81 3.80 -1.71 -9.46
C HIS A 81 4.02 -2.91 -8.55
N LYS A 82 4.59 -2.67 -7.39
CA LYS A 82 4.73 -3.68 -6.33
C LYS A 82 3.85 -3.29 -5.17
N SER A 83 2.88 -4.14 -4.86
CA SER A 83 1.91 -3.90 -3.78
C SER A 83 2.16 -4.86 -2.62
N THR A 84 2.14 -4.32 -1.41
CA THR A 84 2.21 -5.09 -0.18
C THR A 84 0.92 -4.85 0.59
N THR A 85 0.22 -5.93 0.95
CA THR A 85 -1.00 -5.88 1.73
C THR A 85 -0.80 -6.66 3.02
N MET A 86 -1.02 -5.99 4.14
CA MET A 86 -0.98 -6.60 5.46
C MET A 86 -2.34 -6.45 6.11
N MET A 87 -2.93 -7.59 6.52
CA MET A 87 -4.16 -7.60 7.30
C MET A 87 -3.86 -7.90 8.75
N PHE A 88 -4.56 -7.22 9.62
CA PHE A 88 -4.43 -7.38 11.05
C PHE A 88 -5.73 -7.91 11.62
N PHE A 89 -5.61 -8.96 12.42
CA PHE A 89 -6.74 -9.64 13.04
C PHE A 89 -6.64 -9.47 14.55
N ASP A 90 -7.78 -9.40 15.22
CA ASP A 90 -7.80 -9.32 16.65
C ASP A 90 -7.49 -10.70 17.28
N GLU A 91 -7.47 -10.76 18.62
CA GLU A 91 -7.16 -11.98 19.34
C GLU A 91 -8.17 -13.11 19.08
N ASN A 92 -9.36 -12.79 18.58
CA ASN A 92 -10.38 -13.76 18.22
C ASN A 92 -10.33 -14.16 16.74
N GLY A 93 -9.35 -13.63 16.01
CA GLY A 93 -9.19 -13.91 14.58
C GLY A 93 -10.09 -13.12 13.65
N ALA A 94 -10.80 -12.10 14.16
CA ALA A 94 -11.63 -11.24 13.33
C ALA A 94 -10.78 -10.11 12.70
N TYR A 95 -11.14 -9.74 11.48
CA TYR A 95 -10.47 -8.64 10.79
C TYR A 95 -10.59 -7.34 11.58
N GLU A 96 -9.49 -6.61 11.74
CA GLU A 96 -9.46 -5.35 12.46
C GLU A 96 -9.05 -4.18 11.59
N ALA A 97 -8.01 -4.32 10.78
CA ALA A 97 -7.51 -3.25 9.93
C ALA A 97 -6.59 -3.80 8.84
N MET A 98 -6.32 -2.98 7.82
CA MET A 98 -5.45 -3.35 6.71
C MET A 98 -4.53 -2.19 6.38
N LEU A 99 -3.26 -2.50 6.13
CA LEU A 99 -2.27 -1.56 5.63
C LEU A 99 -1.80 -2.05 4.26
N CYS A 100 -1.93 -1.19 3.25
CA CYS A 100 -1.43 -1.48 1.91
C CYS A 100 -0.47 -0.39 1.49
N PHE A 101 0.63 -0.77 0.83
CA PHE A 101 1.43 0.22 0.11
C PHE A 101 1.79 -0.32 -1.25
N THR A 102 1.77 0.59 -2.22
CA THR A 102 2.06 0.30 -3.61
C THR A 102 3.19 1.20 -4.06
N VAL A 103 4.28 0.60 -4.52
CA VAL A 103 5.42 1.33 -5.05
C VAL A 103 5.39 1.25 -6.57
N ASN A 104 5.49 2.40 -7.24
CA ASN A 104 5.69 2.45 -8.67
C ASN A 104 7.18 2.20 -8.93
N LEU A 105 7.54 0.96 -9.24
CA LEU A 105 8.94 0.57 -9.45
C LEU A 105 9.54 1.24 -10.67
N THR A 106 8.74 1.51 -11.69
CA THR A 106 9.21 2.18 -12.90
C THR A 106 9.65 3.60 -12.58
N ALA A 107 8.85 4.35 -11.81
CA ALA A 107 9.21 5.70 -11.39
C ALA A 107 10.46 5.70 -10.49
N LEU A 108 10.56 4.72 -9.59
CA LEU A 108 11.70 4.58 -8.71
C LEU A 108 12.98 4.28 -9.49
N ASP A 109 12.90 3.39 -10.48
CA ASP A 109 14.01 3.04 -11.35
C ASP A 109 14.48 4.25 -12.17
N GLN A 110 13.55 5.04 -12.69
CA GLN A 110 13.86 6.28 -13.40
C GLN A 110 14.57 7.28 -12.50
N ALA A 111 14.09 7.45 -11.26
CA ALA A 111 14.73 8.35 -10.29
C ALA A 111 16.16 7.88 -9.96
N LYS A 112 16.36 6.58 -9.79
CA LYS A 112 17.68 5.99 -9.54
C LYS A 112 18.63 6.26 -10.71
N LYS A 113 18.17 6.09 -11.94
CA LYS A 113 18.97 6.35 -13.14
C LYS A 113 19.39 7.80 -13.23
N MET A 114 18.51 8.74 -12.87
CA MET A 114 18.85 10.15 -12.84
C MET A 114 19.92 10.46 -11.81
N LEU A 115 19.82 9.87 -10.62
CA LEU A 115 20.85 10.02 -9.56
C LEU A 115 22.19 9.44 -10.00
N ASP A 116 22.20 8.27 -10.61
CA ASP A 116 23.41 7.63 -11.11
C ASP A 116 24.10 8.51 -12.17
N LEU A 117 23.34 9.11 -13.08
CA LEU A 117 23.87 10.05 -14.07
C LEU A 117 24.47 11.29 -13.42
N SER A 118 23.82 11.85 -12.41
CA SER A 118 24.31 13.00 -11.68
C SER A 118 25.65 12.69 -11.00
N LEU A 119 25.79 11.51 -10.42
CA LEU A 119 27.02 11.08 -9.77
C LEU A 119 28.18 10.91 -10.76
N ILE A 120 27.90 10.43 -11.96
CA ILE A 120 28.91 10.26 -13.02
C ILE A 120 29.46 11.60 -13.48
N HIS A 121 28.66 12.65 -13.45
CA HIS A 121 29.06 13.98 -13.92
C HIS A 121 29.64 14.88 -12.83
N ILE A 122 29.72 14.41 -11.62
CA ILE A 122 30.42 15.10 -10.53
C ILE A 122 31.92 14.84 -10.61
#